data_10b5e27b706609dbc9c029b41eebf3b7
#
_entry.id   10b5e27b706609dbc9c029b41eebf3b7
#
_cell.length_a   1.000
_cell.length_b   1.000
_cell.length_c   1.000
_cell.angle_alpha   90.00
_cell.angle_beta   90.00
_cell.angle_gamma   90.00
#
_symmetry.space_group_name_H-M   'P 1'
#
loop_
_entity.id
_entity.type
_entity.pdbx_description
1 polymer ?
#
loop_
_entity_poly.entity_id
_entity_poly.type
_entity_poly.pdbx_seq_one_letter_code
_entity_poly.pdbx_strand_id
1 'polypeptide(L)'
;MRDFKIPAFWLAVLLALAPLDAAFAQLAGTGDFRIAWEVKSRFRLFRHETDFLRMAAAARGDGVLAAERRLARDTDGLGWAKDVVAELCLDTSGNLLETCDRDGERESYLSPRDYPVGVTISGAAPEGLDCLWTFNDGETSPRQSTAPCDREVKLRVRAGRTTVATVDIPLGDGTAQRVTADIAVRDVLIAGLGDSIAAGEGNPDRAVKLEGGFCFRRFGGGSQYYRPSRAGYNDDRSCENGPASPAAGVNWAKHGARWMNPACHRSLYSYQVRTALALAIEQPHLAVTLLPLACTGATIDAGLFGGQRADDCPWVVGIDSCSGTAPAQFASWIAARPTLLEAARTMT
;
A
#
# COMPACT_ATOMS: atom_id res chain seq x y z
N MET A 1 34.77 49.97 -52.51
CA MET A 1 34.80 49.75 -53.96
C MET A 1 33.77 48.72 -54.35
N ARG A 2 32.94 49.09 -55.28
CA ARG A 2 31.88 48.37 -56.01
C ARG A 2 30.60 48.08 -55.20
N ASP A 3 29.70 49.05 -55.35
CA ASP A 3 28.25 48.98 -55.19
C ASP A 3 27.65 47.91 -56.13
N PHE A 4 26.71 47.11 -55.56
CA PHE A 4 25.83 46.32 -56.39
C PHE A 4 24.38 46.64 -55.97
N LYS A 5 23.72 47.43 -56.80
CA LYS A 5 22.31 47.75 -56.71
C LYS A 5 21.52 46.63 -57.39
N ILE A 6 20.53 46.06 -56.70
CA ILE A 6 19.53 45.15 -57.26
C ILE A 6 18.19 45.88 -57.31
N PRO A 7 17.50 45.93 -58.46
CA PRO A 7 16.22 46.62 -58.60
C PRO A 7 15.06 45.83 -58.05
N ALA A 8 14.14 46.55 -57.43
CA ALA A 8 12.86 46.02 -56.94
C ALA A 8 11.93 45.67 -58.11
N PHE A 9 11.54 44.42 -58.20
CA PHE A 9 10.42 43.97 -59.05
C PHE A 9 9.18 43.81 -58.18
N TRP A 10 8.16 44.66 -58.38
CA TRP A 10 6.86 44.54 -57.83
C TRP A 10 6.06 43.53 -58.65
N LEU A 11 5.78 42.35 -58.08
CA LEU A 11 4.81 41.39 -58.62
C LEU A 11 3.55 41.46 -57.77
N ALA A 12 2.55 42.14 -58.33
CA ALA A 12 1.22 42.16 -57.77
C ALA A 12 0.52 40.85 -58.07
N VAL A 13 0.38 40.00 -57.07
CA VAL A 13 -0.49 38.82 -57.15
C VAL A 13 -1.84 39.14 -56.56
N LEU A 14 -2.83 39.26 -57.40
CA LEU A 14 -4.25 39.30 -57.05
C LEU A 14 -4.63 37.88 -56.54
N LEU A 15 -4.74 37.75 -55.21
CA LEU A 15 -5.40 36.60 -54.60
C LEU A 15 -6.89 36.81 -54.62
N ALA A 16 -7.60 36.06 -55.43
CA ALA A 16 -9.05 35.90 -55.38
C ALA A 16 -9.41 35.22 -54.04
N LEU A 17 -10.07 35.97 -53.15
CA LEU A 17 -10.73 35.43 -51.94
C LEU A 17 -11.98 34.67 -52.39
N ALA A 18 -11.84 33.36 -52.55
CA ALA A 18 -12.97 32.44 -52.48
C ALA A 18 -13.24 32.13 -51.02
N PRO A 19 -14.48 32.13 -50.53
CA PRO A 19 -14.79 31.66 -49.16
C PRO A 19 -14.57 30.15 -49.17
N LEU A 20 -13.51 29.73 -48.50
CA LEU A 20 -13.32 28.36 -48.07
C LEU A 20 -14.20 28.14 -46.83
N ASP A 21 -15.49 27.87 -47.09
CA ASP A 21 -16.28 27.07 -46.16
C ASP A 21 -15.68 25.66 -46.19
N ALA A 22 -14.51 25.53 -45.55
CA ALA A 22 -13.99 24.22 -45.19
C ALA A 22 -14.92 23.70 -44.11
N ALA A 23 -15.91 22.93 -44.52
CA ALA A 23 -16.56 21.97 -43.64
C ALA A 23 -15.42 21.12 -43.03
N PHE A 24 -15.05 21.45 -41.81
CA PHE A 24 -14.36 20.50 -40.95
C PHE A 24 -15.38 19.37 -40.70
N ALA A 25 -15.45 18.44 -41.65
CA ALA A 25 -15.85 17.10 -41.30
C ALA A 25 -14.82 16.63 -40.28
N GLN A 26 -15.14 16.78 -39.02
CA GLN A 26 -14.49 16.03 -37.97
C GLN A 26 -14.59 14.57 -38.43
N LEU A 27 -13.50 14.05 -38.94
CA LEU A 27 -13.26 12.63 -38.97
C LEU A 27 -13.46 12.24 -37.47
N ALA A 28 -14.61 11.64 -37.16
CA ALA A 28 -14.82 10.87 -35.95
C ALA A 28 -13.76 9.76 -36.02
N GLY A 29 -12.57 10.06 -35.54
CA GLY A 29 -11.53 9.09 -35.39
C GLY A 29 -12.09 8.01 -34.50
N THR A 30 -12.07 6.77 -34.95
CA THR A 30 -12.24 5.61 -34.07
C THR A 30 -11.23 5.80 -32.95
N GLY A 31 -11.69 6.30 -31.80
CA GLY A 31 -10.82 6.55 -30.66
C GLY A 31 -10.16 5.22 -30.30
N ASP A 32 -8.86 5.22 -30.06
CA ASP A 32 -8.14 4.03 -29.55
C ASP A 32 -8.54 3.84 -28.07
N PHE A 33 -9.82 3.49 -27.85
CA PHE A 33 -10.35 3.23 -26.52
C PHE A 33 -9.91 1.87 -26.04
N ARG A 34 -9.49 1.82 -24.78
CA ARG A 34 -9.12 0.58 -24.11
C ARG A 34 -9.72 0.58 -22.70
N ILE A 35 -10.02 -0.58 -22.19
CA ILE A 35 -10.35 -0.75 -20.79
C ILE A 35 -9.03 -0.82 -20.00
N ALA A 36 -8.83 0.12 -19.10
CA ALA A 36 -7.82 0.06 -18.07
C ALA A 36 -8.45 -0.36 -16.74
N TRP A 37 -7.73 -1.13 -15.93
CA TRP A 37 -8.24 -1.55 -14.64
C TRP A 37 -7.13 -1.68 -13.61
N GLU A 38 -7.50 -1.59 -12.34
CA GLU A 38 -6.58 -1.80 -11.23
C GLU A 38 -7.29 -2.43 -10.04
N VAL A 39 -6.56 -3.22 -9.27
CA VAL A 39 -7.01 -3.73 -7.98
C VAL A 39 -7.03 -2.57 -7.00
N LYS A 40 -8.11 -2.40 -6.26
CA LYS A 40 -8.22 -1.45 -5.16
C LYS A 40 -7.70 -2.10 -3.87
N SER A 41 -7.18 -1.28 -2.96
CA SER A 41 -6.59 -1.78 -1.69
C SER A 41 -5.57 -2.90 -1.92
N ARG A 42 -4.70 -2.72 -2.91
CA ARG A 42 -3.73 -3.73 -3.39
C ARG A 42 -2.79 -4.25 -2.32
N PHE A 43 -2.36 -3.39 -1.38
CA PHE A 43 -1.53 -3.80 -0.25
C PHE A 43 -2.44 -4.19 0.91
N ARG A 44 -2.71 -5.47 1.04
CA ARG A 44 -3.78 -5.98 1.89
C ARG A 44 -3.54 -5.88 3.40
N LEU A 45 -2.34 -5.49 3.83
CA LEU A 45 -2.07 -5.18 5.23
C LEU A 45 -2.79 -3.90 5.68
N PHE A 46 -3.02 -2.93 4.79
CA PHE A 46 -3.76 -1.70 5.09
C PHE A 46 -5.27 -1.95 5.07
N ARG A 47 -6.00 -1.36 6.01
CA ARG A 47 -7.47 -1.40 6.02
C ARG A 47 -8.08 -0.43 5.03
N HIS A 48 -7.44 0.73 4.84
CA HIS A 48 -7.97 1.81 4.03
C HIS A 48 -7.19 1.98 2.74
N GLU A 49 -7.89 2.03 1.63
CA GLU A 49 -7.30 2.32 0.33
C GLU A 49 -6.60 3.69 0.33
N THR A 50 -7.13 4.65 1.08
CA THR A 50 -6.54 6.00 1.18
C THR A 50 -5.10 6.00 1.68
N ASP A 51 -4.74 5.10 2.60
CA ASP A 51 -3.37 5.00 3.11
C ASP A 51 -2.44 4.44 2.03
N PHE A 52 -2.91 3.45 1.28
CA PHE A 52 -2.17 2.92 0.14
C PHE A 52 -1.98 3.99 -0.95
N LEU A 53 -3.05 4.70 -1.33
CA LEU A 53 -3.00 5.74 -2.36
C LEU A 53 -2.08 6.90 -1.96
N ARG A 54 -2.08 7.30 -0.68
CA ARG A 54 -1.17 8.31 -0.14
C ARG A 54 0.29 7.89 -0.31
N MET A 55 0.62 6.65 0.02
CA MET A 55 1.96 6.10 -0.15
C MET A 55 2.32 5.97 -1.63
N ALA A 56 1.43 5.43 -2.45
CA ALA A 56 1.65 5.28 -3.89
C ALA A 56 1.87 6.62 -4.59
N ALA A 57 1.08 7.65 -4.25
CA ALA A 57 1.25 8.99 -4.78
C ALA A 57 2.61 9.60 -4.38
N ALA A 58 3.04 9.39 -3.13
CA ALA A 58 4.32 9.85 -2.65
C ALA A 58 5.51 9.08 -3.27
N ALA A 59 5.31 7.84 -3.71
CA ALA A 59 6.36 7.00 -4.29
C ALA A 59 6.61 7.24 -5.78
N ARG A 60 5.74 8.01 -6.46
CA ARG A 60 5.83 8.22 -7.91
C ARG A 60 7.23 8.67 -8.34
N GLY A 61 7.85 7.86 -9.20
CA GLY A 61 9.15 8.12 -9.81
C GLY A 61 10.38 7.79 -8.95
N ASP A 62 10.25 7.76 -7.61
CA ASP A 62 11.42 7.66 -6.72
C ASP A 62 11.35 6.47 -5.73
N GLY A 63 10.26 5.69 -5.77
CA GLY A 63 10.08 4.50 -4.96
C GLY A 63 9.73 4.75 -3.49
N VAL A 64 9.55 3.65 -2.75
CA VAL A 64 9.02 3.65 -1.36
C VAL A 64 9.89 4.44 -0.38
N LEU A 65 11.21 4.33 -0.46
CA LEU A 65 12.10 5.06 0.46
C LEU A 65 12.03 6.58 0.31
N ALA A 66 11.83 7.06 -0.91
CA ALA A 66 11.63 8.49 -1.14
C ALA A 66 10.24 8.94 -0.65
N ALA A 67 9.22 8.11 -0.85
CA ALA A 67 7.89 8.34 -0.31
C ALA A 67 7.90 8.47 1.22
N GLU A 68 8.55 7.54 1.91
CA GLU A 68 8.71 7.59 3.37
C GLU A 68 9.32 8.90 3.85
N ARG A 69 10.36 9.39 3.15
CA ARG A 69 11.02 10.67 3.49
C ARG A 69 10.12 11.86 3.24
N ARG A 70 9.28 11.83 2.19
CA ARG A 70 8.32 12.90 1.89
C ARG A 70 7.24 12.95 2.97
N LEU A 71 6.62 11.81 3.25
CA LEU A 71 5.54 11.71 4.23
C LEU A 71 6.00 11.94 5.69
N ALA A 72 7.28 11.62 6.00
CA ALA A 72 7.83 11.84 7.33
C ALA A 72 8.02 13.33 7.67
N ARG A 73 8.11 14.23 6.68
CA ARG A 73 8.29 15.66 6.93
C ARG A 73 7.12 16.30 7.67
N ASP A 74 5.93 15.75 7.49
CA ASP A 74 4.68 16.30 8.04
C ASP A 74 4.31 15.65 9.39
N THR A 75 5.26 14.97 10.04
CA THR A 75 4.98 14.12 11.21
C THR A 75 5.79 14.47 12.46
N ASP A 76 6.42 15.63 12.51
CA ASP A 76 7.27 16.05 13.64
C ASP A 76 8.36 15.02 14.01
N GLY A 77 8.89 14.31 13.02
CA GLY A 77 9.90 13.27 13.22
C GLY A 77 9.37 11.93 13.75
N LEU A 78 8.06 11.80 13.98
CA LEU A 78 7.46 10.56 14.49
C LEU A 78 7.38 9.45 13.43
N GLY A 79 7.50 9.79 12.15
CA GLY A 79 7.48 8.86 11.03
C GLY A 79 6.10 8.75 10.36
N TRP A 80 6.08 8.44 9.08
CA TRP A 80 4.86 8.39 8.28
C TRP A 80 3.86 7.33 8.74
N ALA A 81 4.37 6.27 9.34
CA ALA A 81 3.58 5.12 9.77
C ALA A 81 2.83 5.34 11.10
N LYS A 82 3.11 6.44 11.83
CA LYS A 82 2.55 6.70 13.16
C LYS A 82 1.02 6.63 13.24
N ASP A 83 0.34 7.06 12.18
CA ASP A 83 -1.12 7.09 12.11
C ASP A 83 -1.67 5.85 11.40
N VAL A 84 -0.86 5.18 10.57
CA VAL A 84 -1.26 3.99 9.81
C VAL A 84 -1.18 2.71 10.65
N VAL A 85 -0.22 2.64 11.59
CA VAL A 85 0.03 1.43 12.37
C VAL A 85 -1.18 0.96 13.19
N ALA A 86 -2.06 1.86 13.59
CA ALA A 86 -3.30 1.53 14.31
C ALA A 86 -4.41 1.03 13.37
N GLU A 87 -4.27 1.28 12.08
CA GLU A 87 -5.28 0.99 11.03
C GLU A 87 -4.82 -0.16 10.11
N LEU A 88 -4.09 -1.13 10.69
CA LEU A 88 -3.67 -2.33 9.97
C LEU A 88 -4.64 -3.49 10.20
N CYS A 89 -4.58 -4.52 9.36
CA CYS A 89 -5.31 -5.78 9.54
C CYS A 89 -4.67 -6.64 10.64
N LEU A 90 -4.42 -6.05 11.80
CA LEU A 90 -3.80 -6.64 12.97
C LEU A 90 -4.68 -6.48 14.21
N ASP A 91 -4.51 -7.39 15.17
CA ASP A 91 -5.08 -7.23 16.52
C ASP A 91 -4.22 -6.25 17.35
N THR A 92 -4.63 -6.00 18.59
CA THR A 92 -3.92 -5.09 19.50
C THR A 92 -2.52 -5.57 19.91
N SER A 93 -2.22 -6.86 19.73
CA SER A 93 -0.91 -7.46 19.95
C SER A 93 -0.05 -7.49 18.68
N GLY A 94 -0.59 -7.01 17.55
CA GLY A 94 0.10 -6.99 16.26
C GLY A 94 0.13 -8.35 15.55
N ASN A 95 -0.80 -9.25 15.87
CA ASN A 95 -1.01 -10.48 15.12
C ASN A 95 -2.01 -10.23 14.00
N LEU A 96 -1.84 -10.96 12.88
CA LEU A 96 -2.76 -10.86 11.75
C LEU A 96 -4.17 -11.30 12.15
N LEU A 97 -5.15 -10.51 11.74
CA LEU A 97 -6.55 -10.86 11.88
C LEU A 97 -6.91 -11.95 10.86
N GLU A 98 -7.71 -12.90 11.23
CA GLU A 98 -8.29 -13.88 10.31
C GLU A 98 -9.22 -13.20 9.30
N THR A 99 -10.01 -12.25 9.77
CA THR A 99 -10.86 -11.40 8.94
C THR A 99 -10.56 -9.93 9.19
N CYS A 100 -10.57 -9.13 8.13
CA CYS A 100 -10.29 -7.71 8.19
C CYS A 100 -11.46 -6.92 7.61
N ASP A 101 -11.88 -5.86 8.33
CA ASP A 101 -12.80 -4.88 7.77
C ASP A 101 -11.99 -3.89 6.94
N ARG A 102 -12.28 -3.85 5.64
CA ARG A 102 -11.55 -3.06 4.67
C ARG A 102 -12.52 -2.17 3.90
N ASP A 103 -12.39 -0.87 4.07
CA ASP A 103 -13.28 0.12 3.45
C ASP A 103 -14.79 -0.19 3.61
N GLY A 104 -15.16 -0.76 4.79
CA GLY A 104 -16.53 -1.15 5.12
C GLY A 104 -16.93 -2.56 4.72
N GLU A 105 -16.04 -3.32 4.08
CA GLU A 105 -16.28 -4.71 3.67
C GLU A 105 -15.45 -5.67 4.53
N ARG A 106 -16.11 -6.66 5.11
CA ARG A 106 -15.43 -7.69 5.92
C ARG A 106 -15.01 -8.87 5.04
N GLU A 107 -13.71 -9.16 5.03
CA GLU A 107 -13.15 -10.23 4.21
C GLU A 107 -12.11 -11.07 4.95
N SER A 108 -11.87 -12.29 4.48
CA SER A 108 -10.74 -13.10 4.95
C SER A 108 -9.42 -12.41 4.56
N TYR A 109 -8.49 -12.34 5.51
CA TYR A 109 -7.19 -11.75 5.23
C TYR A 109 -6.37 -12.61 4.25
N LEU A 110 -6.30 -13.93 4.48
CA LEU A 110 -5.50 -14.84 3.66
C LEU A 110 -6.22 -15.33 2.40
N SER A 111 -7.54 -15.51 2.48
CA SER A 111 -8.32 -16.13 1.42
C SER A 111 -9.57 -15.31 1.12
N PRO A 112 -9.42 -14.13 0.54
CA PRO A 112 -10.58 -13.34 0.14
C PRO A 112 -11.35 -14.05 -0.96
N ARG A 113 -12.66 -13.94 -0.92
CA ARG A 113 -13.54 -14.51 -1.93
C ARG A 113 -13.42 -13.79 -3.26
N ASP A 114 -13.21 -12.49 -3.20
CA ASP A 114 -13.12 -11.61 -4.35
C ASP A 114 -12.30 -10.36 -4.03
N TYR A 115 -11.93 -9.62 -5.06
CA TYR A 115 -11.11 -8.40 -4.96
C TYR A 115 -11.88 -7.21 -5.51
N PRO A 116 -11.84 -6.05 -4.83
CA PRO A 116 -12.35 -4.81 -5.39
C PRO A 116 -11.46 -4.34 -6.54
N VAL A 117 -12.06 -4.03 -7.68
CA VAL A 117 -11.38 -3.56 -8.90
C VAL A 117 -12.07 -2.31 -9.40
N GLY A 118 -11.28 -1.32 -9.78
CA GLY A 118 -11.74 -0.16 -10.53
C GLY A 118 -11.44 -0.35 -12.02
N VAL A 119 -12.41 -0.06 -12.86
CA VAL A 119 -12.25 -0.08 -14.32
C VAL A 119 -12.55 1.29 -14.90
N THR A 120 -11.78 1.70 -15.88
CA THR A 120 -11.91 2.98 -16.58
C THR A 120 -11.72 2.78 -18.09
N ILE A 121 -12.19 3.72 -18.86
CA ILE A 121 -11.86 3.81 -20.27
C ILE A 121 -10.58 4.66 -20.37
N SER A 122 -9.53 4.10 -20.96
CA SER A 122 -8.34 4.86 -21.35
C SER A 122 -8.49 5.35 -22.77
N GLY A 123 -7.99 6.56 -23.03
CA GLY A 123 -8.21 7.32 -24.26
C GLY A 123 -9.07 8.55 -23.98
N ALA A 124 -9.44 9.27 -25.02
CA ALA A 124 -10.33 10.44 -24.89
C ALA A 124 -11.79 9.98 -24.74
N ALA A 125 -12.11 9.41 -23.55
CA ALA A 125 -13.47 9.00 -23.23
C ALA A 125 -14.44 10.19 -23.42
N PRO A 126 -15.62 9.98 -24.03
CA PRO A 126 -16.54 11.07 -24.26
C PRO A 126 -17.09 11.60 -22.94
N GLU A 127 -16.91 12.90 -22.71
CA GLU A 127 -17.45 13.59 -21.54
C GLU A 127 -18.96 13.77 -21.65
N GLY A 128 -19.65 13.62 -20.53
CA GLY A 128 -21.10 13.86 -20.45
C GLY A 128 -21.97 12.80 -21.13
N LEU A 129 -21.40 11.70 -21.59
CA LEU A 129 -22.13 10.55 -22.12
C LEU A 129 -22.06 9.36 -21.16
N ASP A 130 -23.09 8.54 -21.16
CA ASP A 130 -23.15 7.30 -20.40
C ASP A 130 -22.71 6.11 -21.26
N CYS A 131 -21.86 5.28 -20.69
CA CYS A 131 -21.39 4.02 -21.28
C CYS A 131 -22.12 2.84 -20.64
N LEU A 132 -22.43 1.82 -21.44
CA LEU A 132 -23.00 0.57 -20.94
C LEU A 132 -21.90 -0.46 -20.71
N TRP A 133 -21.69 -0.78 -19.46
CA TRP A 133 -20.75 -1.81 -19.03
C TRP A 133 -21.43 -3.16 -18.85
N THR A 134 -20.78 -4.23 -19.28
CA THR A 134 -21.22 -5.62 -19.07
C THR A 134 -20.04 -6.40 -18.49
N PHE A 135 -20.26 -7.08 -17.36
CA PHE A 135 -19.27 -7.91 -16.67
C PHE A 135 -19.76 -9.36 -16.65
N ASN A 136 -18.94 -10.26 -17.15
CA ASN A 136 -19.25 -11.70 -17.23
C ASN A 136 -18.12 -12.53 -16.65
N ASP A 137 -18.39 -13.29 -15.57
CA ASP A 137 -17.45 -14.22 -14.93
C ASP A 137 -17.61 -15.67 -15.41
N GLY A 138 -18.52 -15.91 -16.35
CA GLY A 138 -18.79 -17.23 -16.92
C GLY A 138 -19.66 -18.16 -16.06
N GLU A 139 -19.96 -17.80 -14.80
CA GLU A 139 -20.76 -18.63 -13.87
C GLU A 139 -22.10 -18.01 -13.52
N THR A 140 -22.13 -16.70 -13.40
CA THR A 140 -23.35 -15.96 -13.08
C THR A 140 -23.89 -15.24 -14.31
N SER A 141 -25.16 -14.83 -14.25
CA SER A 141 -25.71 -13.96 -15.30
C SER A 141 -24.86 -12.71 -15.42
N PRO A 142 -24.54 -12.26 -16.64
CA PRO A 142 -23.77 -11.04 -16.85
C PRO A 142 -24.41 -9.83 -16.13
N ARG A 143 -23.59 -9.09 -15.40
CA ARG A 143 -24.01 -7.86 -14.70
C ARG A 143 -23.83 -6.68 -15.62
N GLN A 144 -24.85 -5.84 -15.72
CA GLN A 144 -24.81 -4.61 -16.48
C GLN A 144 -24.83 -3.40 -15.55
N SER A 145 -24.14 -2.34 -15.94
CA SER A 145 -24.11 -1.06 -15.24
C SER A 145 -23.97 0.06 -16.26
N THR A 146 -24.80 1.08 -16.13
CA THR A 146 -24.66 2.32 -16.90
C THR A 146 -23.97 3.35 -16.04
N ALA A 147 -22.93 3.97 -16.55
CA ALA A 147 -22.15 4.97 -15.84
C ALA A 147 -21.54 5.98 -16.82
N PRO A 148 -21.26 7.23 -16.38
CA PRO A 148 -20.53 8.18 -17.21
C PRO A 148 -19.24 7.59 -17.75
N CYS A 149 -18.97 7.78 -19.03
CA CYS A 149 -17.82 7.16 -19.71
C CYS A 149 -16.48 7.60 -19.14
N ASP A 150 -16.41 8.80 -18.58
CA ASP A 150 -15.24 9.42 -17.97
C ASP A 150 -15.04 9.02 -16.49
N ARG A 151 -15.91 8.16 -15.93
CA ARG A 151 -15.87 7.76 -14.54
C ARG A 151 -15.41 6.32 -14.35
N GLU A 152 -14.74 6.10 -13.20
CA GLU A 152 -14.39 4.77 -12.76
C GLU A 152 -15.64 3.97 -12.35
N VAL A 153 -15.76 2.76 -12.85
CA VAL A 153 -16.76 1.78 -12.40
C VAL A 153 -16.08 0.77 -11.47
N LYS A 154 -16.67 0.57 -10.29
CA LYS A 154 -16.18 -0.37 -9.30
C LYS A 154 -16.92 -1.71 -9.43
N LEU A 155 -16.17 -2.80 -9.37
CA LEU A 155 -16.71 -4.15 -9.35
C LEU A 155 -15.92 -5.03 -8.39
N ARG A 156 -16.47 -6.19 -8.07
CA ARG A 156 -15.76 -7.24 -7.34
C ARG A 156 -15.49 -8.40 -8.28
N VAL A 157 -14.21 -8.79 -8.39
CA VAL A 157 -13.73 -9.88 -9.24
C VAL A 157 -13.39 -11.07 -8.36
N ARG A 158 -13.94 -12.24 -8.65
CA ARG A 158 -13.69 -13.44 -7.88
C ARG A 158 -12.21 -13.83 -7.91
N ALA A 159 -11.70 -14.25 -6.75
CA ALA A 159 -10.35 -14.76 -6.62
C ALA A 159 -10.14 -15.97 -7.56
N GLY A 160 -9.03 -15.95 -8.32
CA GLY A 160 -8.67 -17.01 -9.25
C GLY A 160 -9.54 -17.13 -10.51
N ARG A 161 -10.42 -16.18 -10.75
CA ARG A 161 -11.29 -16.14 -11.94
C ARG A 161 -11.00 -14.96 -12.82
N THR A 162 -11.31 -15.12 -14.11
CA THR A 162 -11.30 -14.02 -15.08
C THR A 162 -12.71 -13.50 -15.23
N THR A 163 -12.89 -12.18 -15.14
CA THR A 163 -14.11 -11.49 -15.50
C THR A 163 -13.91 -10.77 -16.82
N VAL A 164 -14.71 -11.08 -17.83
CA VAL A 164 -14.71 -10.34 -19.09
C VAL A 164 -15.49 -9.05 -18.89
N ALA A 165 -14.82 -7.91 -19.01
CA ALA A 165 -15.44 -6.60 -19.04
C ALA A 165 -15.65 -6.15 -20.47
N THR A 166 -16.86 -5.74 -20.81
CA THR A 166 -17.19 -5.15 -22.10
C THR A 166 -17.83 -3.80 -21.85
N VAL A 167 -17.45 -2.80 -22.64
CA VAL A 167 -18.08 -1.47 -22.61
C VAL A 167 -18.52 -1.06 -24.00
N ASP A 168 -19.76 -0.61 -24.12
CA ASP A 168 -20.30 0.04 -25.30
C ASP A 168 -20.21 1.56 -25.09
N ILE A 169 -19.36 2.19 -25.89
CA ILE A 169 -19.05 3.63 -25.82
C ILE A 169 -19.80 4.33 -26.94
N PRO A 170 -20.78 5.21 -26.63
CA PRO A 170 -21.51 5.94 -27.65
C PRO A 170 -20.59 6.92 -28.39
N LEU A 171 -20.75 6.99 -29.71
CA LEU A 171 -20.07 7.94 -30.58
C LEU A 171 -21.02 9.05 -30.99
N GLY A 172 -20.48 10.22 -31.34
CA GLY A 172 -21.31 11.40 -31.67
C GLY A 172 -22.19 11.25 -32.91
N ASP A 173 -22.01 10.21 -33.71
CA ASP A 173 -22.80 9.88 -34.90
C ASP A 173 -23.99 8.93 -34.64
N GLY A 174 -24.26 8.59 -33.38
CA GLY A 174 -25.30 7.65 -32.98
C GLY A 174 -24.91 6.18 -33.03
N THR A 175 -23.65 5.87 -33.39
CA THR A 175 -23.07 4.53 -33.29
C THR A 175 -22.44 4.30 -31.91
N ALA A 176 -22.04 3.08 -31.62
CA ALA A 176 -21.26 2.74 -30.42
C ALA A 176 -20.04 1.92 -30.78
N GLN A 177 -18.93 2.21 -30.11
CA GLN A 177 -17.73 1.39 -30.18
C GLN A 177 -17.70 0.41 -28.99
N ARG A 178 -17.56 -0.87 -29.27
CA ARG A 178 -17.44 -1.91 -28.25
C ARG A 178 -15.98 -2.22 -27.98
N VAL A 179 -15.62 -2.21 -26.69
CA VAL A 179 -14.27 -2.58 -26.22
C VAL A 179 -14.40 -3.66 -25.17
N THR A 180 -13.49 -4.63 -25.17
CA THR A 180 -13.50 -5.76 -24.24
C THR A 180 -12.10 -5.95 -23.66
N ALA A 181 -12.04 -6.33 -22.38
CA ALA A 181 -10.82 -6.70 -21.68
C ALA A 181 -11.07 -7.80 -20.65
N ASP A 182 -10.06 -8.62 -20.44
CA ASP A 182 -10.05 -9.62 -19.38
C ASP A 182 -9.51 -9.01 -18.09
N ILE A 183 -10.25 -9.19 -17.00
CA ILE A 183 -9.88 -8.77 -15.66
C ILE A 183 -9.59 -10.01 -14.84
N ALA A 184 -8.30 -10.26 -14.56
CA ALA A 184 -7.84 -11.41 -13.78
C ALA A 184 -6.89 -10.93 -12.69
N VAL A 185 -7.38 -10.84 -11.46
CA VAL A 185 -6.58 -10.42 -10.33
C VAL A 185 -5.60 -11.52 -9.94
N ARG A 186 -4.33 -11.17 -9.85
CA ARG A 186 -3.29 -12.05 -9.31
C ARG A 186 -3.10 -11.72 -7.83
N ASP A 187 -3.22 -12.73 -6.97
CA ASP A 187 -2.88 -12.61 -5.54
C ASP A 187 -1.49 -13.21 -5.29
N VAL A 188 -0.66 -12.45 -4.59
CA VAL A 188 0.69 -12.87 -4.20
C VAL A 188 0.80 -12.82 -2.69
N LEU A 189 1.07 -13.99 -2.08
CA LEU A 189 1.43 -14.09 -0.67
C LEU A 189 2.93 -13.95 -0.49
N ILE A 190 3.33 -12.98 0.32
CA ILE A 190 4.72 -12.75 0.72
C ILE A 190 4.85 -13.09 2.20
N ALA A 191 5.64 -14.12 2.53
CA ALA A 191 5.99 -14.43 3.91
C ALA A 191 7.35 -13.81 4.26
N GLY A 192 7.34 -12.89 5.22
CA GLY A 192 8.53 -12.23 5.74
C GLY A 192 9.09 -12.98 6.94
N LEU A 193 10.11 -13.82 6.73
CA LEU A 193 10.80 -14.56 7.78
C LEU A 193 12.11 -13.88 8.17
N GLY A 194 12.62 -14.16 9.37
CA GLY A 194 13.94 -13.71 9.81
C GLY A 194 13.96 -13.17 11.23
N ASP A 195 15.05 -12.49 11.53
CA ASP A 195 15.41 -11.93 12.82
C ASP A 195 15.01 -10.45 12.98
N SER A 196 15.72 -9.74 13.85
CA SER A 196 15.53 -8.32 14.14
C SER A 196 15.72 -7.43 12.92
N ILE A 197 16.68 -7.73 12.05
CA ILE A 197 16.91 -6.92 10.84
C ILE A 197 15.71 -7.07 9.90
N ALA A 198 15.22 -8.28 9.76
CA ALA A 198 14.05 -8.59 8.93
C ALA A 198 12.73 -8.02 9.52
N ALA A 199 12.61 -7.98 10.84
CA ALA A 199 11.49 -7.36 11.53
C ALA A 199 11.48 -5.83 11.39
N GLY A 200 12.64 -5.19 11.22
CA GLY A 200 12.80 -3.72 11.15
C GLY A 200 13.08 -3.10 12.50
N GLU A 201 13.68 -3.85 13.43
CA GLU A 201 14.10 -3.35 14.74
C GLU A 201 14.94 -2.07 14.65
N GLY A 202 14.84 -1.20 15.64
CA GLY A 202 15.48 0.11 15.62
C GLY A 202 14.73 1.17 14.80
N ASN A 203 13.70 0.78 14.05
CA ASN A 203 12.93 1.68 13.21
C ASN A 203 11.42 1.52 13.43
N PRO A 204 10.88 1.92 14.59
CA PRO A 204 9.48 1.78 14.95
C PRO A 204 8.55 2.57 14.03
N ASP A 205 7.31 2.16 13.94
CA ASP A 205 6.28 2.80 13.13
C ASP A 205 5.96 4.21 13.64
N ARG A 206 5.96 4.39 14.95
CA ARG A 206 6.00 5.70 15.58
C ARG A 206 7.26 5.80 16.42
N ALA A 207 8.12 6.76 16.10
CA ALA A 207 9.32 7.01 16.88
C ALA A 207 8.98 7.49 18.30
N VAL A 208 9.89 7.23 19.25
CA VAL A 208 9.78 7.79 20.60
C VAL A 208 9.74 9.31 20.52
N LYS A 209 8.85 9.93 21.28
CA LYS A 209 8.76 11.39 21.38
C LYS A 209 9.57 11.88 22.55
N LEU A 210 10.66 12.61 22.25
CA LEU A 210 11.53 13.20 23.24
C LEU A 210 10.90 14.49 23.78
N GLU A 211 9.95 14.36 24.69
CA GLU A 211 9.43 15.50 25.46
C GLU A 211 9.89 15.37 26.91
N GLY A 212 10.05 16.54 27.58
CA GLY A 212 10.67 16.69 28.88
C GLY A 212 10.36 15.58 29.87
N GLY A 213 11.39 14.89 30.33
CA GLY A 213 11.29 13.78 31.26
C GLY A 213 11.78 12.44 30.72
N PHE A 214 12.08 12.31 29.41
CA PHE A 214 12.77 11.13 28.89
C PHE A 214 14.28 11.30 29.01
N CYS A 215 14.90 10.48 29.83
CA CYS A 215 16.32 10.31 29.88
C CYS A 215 16.73 8.98 29.30
N PHE A 216 17.82 9.04 28.58
CA PHE A 216 18.44 7.87 28.01
C PHE A 216 19.21 7.09 29.05
N ARG A 217 19.09 5.78 29.01
CA ARG A 217 19.85 4.87 29.85
C ARG A 217 21.35 5.10 29.67
N ARG A 218 22.10 5.06 30.76
CA ARG A 218 23.56 4.99 30.70
C ARG A 218 23.97 3.62 30.18
N PHE A 219 24.71 3.61 29.08
CA PHE A 219 25.20 2.37 28.52
C PHE A 219 26.39 1.85 29.36
N GLY A 220 26.32 0.57 29.79
CA GLY A 220 27.44 -0.12 30.38
C GLY A 220 27.97 0.43 31.72
N GLY A 221 27.18 1.15 32.50
CA GLY A 221 27.61 1.69 33.78
C GLY A 221 28.55 2.91 33.72
N GLY A 222 28.84 3.40 32.51
CA GLY A 222 29.65 4.59 32.27
C GLY A 222 28.90 5.91 32.49
N SER A 223 29.64 7.01 32.43
CA SER A 223 29.07 8.36 32.54
C SER A 223 28.48 8.89 31.23
N GLN A 224 28.58 8.12 30.15
CA GLN A 224 28.06 8.53 28.84
C GLN A 224 26.63 8.06 28.65
N TYR A 225 25.75 8.98 28.26
CA TYR A 225 24.39 8.70 27.88
C TYR A 225 24.37 8.22 26.42
N TYR A 226 23.73 7.09 26.17
CA TYR A 226 23.46 6.63 24.83
C TYR A 226 22.34 7.49 24.24
N ARG A 227 22.62 8.10 23.10
CA ARG A 227 21.58 8.82 22.35
C ARG A 227 20.75 7.76 21.62
N PRO A 228 19.47 7.56 21.95
CA PRO A 228 18.69 6.52 21.33
C PRO A 228 18.47 6.82 19.87
N SER A 229 18.37 5.75 19.14
CA SER A 229 17.73 5.72 17.85
C SER A 229 16.24 6.09 17.97
N ARG A 230 15.52 6.04 16.87
CA ARG A 230 14.06 6.26 16.85
C ARG A 230 13.26 5.37 17.82
N ALA A 231 13.81 4.22 18.18
CA ALA A 231 13.15 3.25 19.06
C ALA A 231 13.17 3.67 20.53
N GLY A 232 14.19 4.38 21.00
CA GLY A 232 14.41 4.58 22.42
C GLY A 232 14.63 3.25 23.17
N TYR A 233 14.42 3.28 24.45
CA TYR A 233 14.41 2.09 25.30
C TYR A 233 13.18 2.09 26.22
N ASN A 234 12.56 0.95 26.38
CA ASN A 234 11.33 0.79 27.17
C ASN A 234 11.55 1.06 28.67
N ASP A 235 12.78 1.01 29.14
CA ASP A 235 13.18 1.32 30.51
C ASP A 235 13.78 2.73 30.67
N ASP A 236 13.62 3.59 29.68
CA ASP A 236 14.07 4.97 29.79
C ASP A 236 13.35 5.67 30.93
N ARG A 237 14.15 6.11 31.88
CA ARG A 237 13.70 6.72 33.12
C ARG A 237 13.55 8.21 32.94
N SER A 238 12.71 8.84 33.77
CA SER A 238 12.71 10.29 33.81
C SER A 238 14.11 10.81 34.14
N CYS A 239 14.51 11.94 33.56
CA CYS A 239 15.81 12.58 33.78
C CYS A 239 16.07 13.01 35.22
N GLU A 240 15.08 12.98 36.05
CA GLU A 240 15.17 13.35 37.47
C GLU A 240 15.58 12.14 38.28
N ASN A 241 16.85 12.11 38.57
CA ASN A 241 17.56 11.33 39.57
C ASN A 241 16.79 10.21 40.28
N GLY A 242 16.93 8.98 39.88
CA GLY A 242 16.55 7.90 40.73
C GLY A 242 16.06 6.63 40.04
N PRO A 243 15.93 5.55 40.78
CA PRO A 243 15.42 4.28 40.29
C PRO A 243 14.01 4.43 39.78
N ALA A 244 13.66 3.64 38.79
CA ALA A 244 12.39 3.55 38.10
C ALA A 244 11.20 4.23 38.82
N SER A 245 10.87 5.45 38.41
CA SER A 245 9.65 6.10 38.87
C SER A 245 8.44 5.36 38.29
N PRO A 246 7.36 5.15 39.03
CA PRO A 246 6.09 4.66 38.49
C PRO A 246 5.59 5.48 37.30
N ALA A 247 6.02 6.73 37.17
CA ALA A 247 5.76 7.61 36.05
C ALA A 247 6.47 7.15 34.75
N ALA A 248 7.53 6.33 34.83
CA ALA A 248 8.24 5.87 33.64
C ALA A 248 7.35 5.01 32.73
N GLY A 249 6.56 4.11 33.29
CA GLY A 249 5.60 3.30 32.54
C GLY A 249 4.49 4.12 31.88
N VAL A 250 3.98 5.12 32.57
CA VAL A 250 2.96 6.03 32.04
C VAL A 250 3.55 6.89 30.91
N ASN A 251 4.77 7.38 31.07
CA ASN A 251 5.45 8.16 30.06
C ASN A 251 5.77 7.33 28.84
N TRP A 252 6.21 6.08 29.00
CA TRP A 252 6.42 5.16 27.89
C TRP A 252 5.13 4.86 27.15
N ALA A 253 4.03 4.58 27.83
CA ALA A 253 2.73 4.35 27.20
C ALA A 253 2.29 5.53 26.33
N LYS A 254 2.59 6.76 26.75
CA LYS A 254 2.22 7.98 26.04
C LYS A 254 3.20 8.35 24.92
N HIS A 255 4.49 8.29 25.18
CA HIS A 255 5.55 8.85 24.34
C HIS A 255 6.49 7.82 23.76
N GLY A 256 6.45 6.58 24.20
CA GLY A 256 7.28 5.48 23.74
C GLY A 256 7.09 5.16 22.27
N ALA A 257 8.03 4.41 21.73
CA ALA A 257 7.96 3.87 20.39
C ALA A 257 6.72 2.98 20.22
N ARG A 258 6.18 2.92 19.00
CA ARG A 258 5.10 1.99 18.63
C ARG A 258 5.56 1.13 17.49
N TRP A 259 5.25 -0.14 17.58
CA TRP A 259 5.57 -1.17 16.62
C TRP A 259 4.30 -1.80 16.08
N MET A 260 4.32 -2.22 14.83
CA MET A 260 3.26 -3.03 14.25
C MET A 260 3.00 -4.30 15.07
N ASN A 261 4.09 -4.91 15.58
CA ASN A 261 4.02 -5.96 16.59
C ASN A 261 5.09 -5.69 17.65
N PRO A 262 4.71 -5.30 18.87
CA PRO A 262 5.66 -4.96 19.93
C PRO A 262 6.53 -6.14 20.36
N ALA A 263 5.95 -7.35 20.45
CA ALA A 263 6.66 -8.53 20.93
C ALA A 263 7.83 -8.97 20.03
N CYS A 264 7.74 -8.69 18.73
CA CYS A 264 8.74 -9.04 17.74
C CYS A 264 9.42 -7.83 17.11
N HIS A 265 9.16 -6.62 17.57
CA HIS A 265 9.62 -5.36 16.97
C HIS A 265 9.38 -5.27 15.46
N ARG A 266 8.25 -5.82 14.99
CA ARG A 266 7.89 -5.72 13.57
C ARG A 266 7.47 -4.32 13.23
N SER A 267 7.89 -3.87 12.04
CA SER A 267 7.66 -2.50 11.60
C SER A 267 7.31 -2.41 10.12
N LEU A 268 6.46 -1.45 9.77
CA LEU A 268 6.20 -1.03 8.39
C LEU A 268 7.46 -0.54 7.66
N TYR A 269 8.50 -0.19 8.41
CA TYR A 269 9.81 0.19 7.86
C TYR A 269 10.73 -0.99 7.58
N SER A 270 10.32 -2.24 7.86
CA SER A 270 11.11 -3.41 7.50
C SER A 270 11.27 -3.51 5.98
N TYR A 271 12.40 -4.07 5.53
CA TYR A 271 12.62 -4.24 4.09
C TYR A 271 11.59 -5.16 3.45
N GLN A 272 11.04 -6.10 4.21
CA GLN A 272 10.00 -7.03 3.76
C GLN A 272 8.70 -6.29 3.43
N VAL A 273 8.26 -5.41 4.33
CA VAL A 273 7.07 -4.56 4.11
C VAL A 273 7.32 -3.62 2.94
N ARG A 274 8.50 -2.97 2.89
CA ARG A 274 8.86 -2.08 1.78
C ARG A 274 8.85 -2.78 0.43
N THR A 275 9.36 -4.01 0.36
CA THR A 275 9.35 -4.81 -0.88
C THR A 275 7.92 -5.15 -1.30
N ALA A 276 7.09 -5.61 -0.37
CA ALA A 276 5.70 -5.95 -0.63
C ALA A 276 4.90 -4.70 -1.06
N LEU A 277 5.14 -3.57 -0.41
CA LEU A 277 4.49 -2.30 -0.74
C LEU A 277 4.94 -1.78 -2.11
N ALA A 278 6.24 -1.85 -2.43
CA ALA A 278 6.76 -1.47 -3.75
C ALA A 278 6.11 -2.32 -4.85
N LEU A 279 6.03 -3.63 -4.65
CA LEU A 279 5.37 -4.53 -5.59
C LEU A 279 3.90 -4.15 -5.82
N ALA A 280 3.17 -3.83 -4.75
CA ALA A 280 1.77 -3.40 -4.86
C ALA A 280 1.64 -2.06 -5.60
N ILE A 281 2.60 -1.14 -5.44
CA ILE A 281 2.60 0.16 -6.13
C ILE A 281 2.88 -0.02 -7.62
N GLU A 282 3.86 -0.85 -7.97
CA GLU A 282 4.31 -1.05 -9.35
C GLU A 282 3.36 -1.90 -10.19
N GLN A 283 2.58 -2.79 -9.56
CA GLN A 283 1.76 -3.79 -10.24
C GLN A 283 0.25 -3.54 -10.01
N PRO A 284 -0.42 -2.80 -10.88
CA PRO A 284 -1.83 -2.41 -10.68
C PRO A 284 -2.81 -3.60 -10.67
N HIS A 285 -2.44 -4.71 -11.27
CA HIS A 285 -3.28 -5.91 -11.38
C HIS A 285 -2.99 -6.96 -10.31
N LEU A 286 -2.20 -6.58 -9.29
CA LEU A 286 -1.74 -7.49 -8.25
C LEU A 286 -2.35 -7.12 -6.90
N ALA A 287 -2.91 -8.10 -6.20
CA ALA A 287 -3.18 -8.01 -4.77
C ALA A 287 -1.98 -8.59 -4.01
N VAL A 288 -1.46 -7.88 -3.02
CA VAL A 288 -0.30 -8.29 -2.23
C VAL A 288 -0.72 -8.54 -0.80
N THR A 289 -0.71 -9.80 -0.40
CA THR A 289 -0.96 -10.28 0.96
C THR A 289 0.38 -10.52 1.65
N LEU A 290 0.65 -9.82 2.75
CA LEU A 290 1.90 -9.94 3.51
C LEU A 290 1.69 -10.70 4.82
N LEU A 291 2.53 -11.69 5.08
CA LEU A 291 2.70 -12.36 6.37
C LEU A 291 4.00 -11.88 7.02
N PRO A 292 3.97 -10.86 7.88
CA PRO A 292 5.17 -10.37 8.57
C PRO A 292 5.48 -11.28 9.77
N LEU A 293 6.27 -12.32 9.58
CA LEU A 293 6.56 -13.34 10.60
C LEU A 293 7.91 -13.14 11.28
N ALA A 294 8.81 -12.31 10.72
CA ALA A 294 10.10 -12.02 11.32
C ALA A 294 9.98 -11.55 12.78
N CYS A 295 10.93 -11.90 13.63
CA CYS A 295 10.86 -11.59 15.06
C CYS A 295 12.27 -11.31 15.61
N THR A 296 12.40 -10.24 16.36
CA THR A 296 13.65 -9.90 17.08
C THR A 296 14.13 -11.07 17.94
N GLY A 297 15.43 -11.35 17.92
CA GLY A 297 16.03 -12.47 18.66
C GLY A 297 15.85 -13.84 18.00
N ALA A 298 15.18 -13.93 16.84
CA ALA A 298 14.99 -15.20 16.16
C ALA A 298 16.34 -15.81 15.72
N THR A 299 16.48 -17.10 15.99
CA THR A 299 17.55 -17.96 15.49
C THR A 299 16.94 -19.05 14.60
N ILE A 300 17.78 -19.91 14.03
CA ILE A 300 17.31 -21.06 13.23
C ILE A 300 16.43 -21.98 14.08
N ASP A 301 16.89 -22.33 15.28
CA ASP A 301 16.20 -23.26 16.17
C ASP A 301 15.03 -22.59 16.91
N ALA A 302 15.28 -21.41 17.52
CA ALA A 302 14.25 -20.64 18.22
C ALA A 302 13.83 -19.42 17.40
N GLY A 303 12.64 -19.46 16.88
CA GLY A 303 12.06 -18.43 16.01
C GLY A 303 11.75 -18.94 14.62
N LEU A 304 12.73 -19.50 13.87
CA LEU A 304 12.44 -19.97 12.52
C LEU A 304 11.71 -21.32 12.54
N PHE A 305 12.27 -22.35 13.16
CA PHE A 305 11.68 -23.70 13.22
C PHE A 305 10.98 -24.02 14.54
N GLY A 306 11.41 -23.45 15.65
CA GLY A 306 10.77 -23.52 16.96
C GLY A 306 10.14 -22.21 17.39
N GLY A 307 9.25 -22.25 18.37
CA GLY A 307 8.73 -21.04 19.01
C GLY A 307 9.84 -20.32 19.79
N GLN A 308 9.73 -19.00 19.91
CA GLN A 308 10.66 -18.18 20.68
C GLN A 308 9.94 -17.36 21.74
N ARG A 309 10.68 -16.89 22.74
CA ARG A 309 10.21 -15.87 23.65
C ARG A 309 10.22 -14.52 22.93
N ALA A 310 9.19 -13.74 23.12
CA ALA A 310 9.16 -12.37 22.61
C ALA A 310 10.10 -11.49 23.48
N ASP A 311 10.99 -10.74 22.84
CA ASP A 311 12.05 -9.98 23.53
C ASP A 311 11.57 -8.62 24.09
N ASP A 312 10.38 -8.18 23.74
CA ASP A 312 9.87 -6.89 24.22
C ASP A 312 9.31 -6.97 25.64
N CYS A 313 10.12 -7.49 26.51
CA CYS A 313 9.90 -7.36 27.95
C CYS A 313 10.27 -5.94 28.38
N PRO A 314 9.31 -5.11 28.82
CA PRO A 314 9.72 -3.93 29.55
C PRO A 314 10.47 -4.38 30.79
N TRP A 315 11.75 -4.05 30.87
CA TRP A 315 12.53 -4.17 32.10
C TRP A 315 12.02 -3.17 33.14
N VAL A 316 10.73 -3.19 33.37
CA VAL A 316 10.11 -2.41 34.45
C VAL A 316 10.10 -3.31 35.66
N VAL A 317 10.88 -2.93 36.67
CA VAL A 317 10.92 -3.60 37.96
C VAL A 317 9.48 -3.78 38.47
N GLY A 318 9.04 -5.04 38.53
CA GLY A 318 7.72 -5.42 39.06
C GLY A 318 6.65 -5.84 38.07
N ILE A 319 6.96 -5.96 36.78
CA ILE A 319 6.03 -6.55 35.78
C ILE A 319 6.64 -7.84 35.27
N ASP A 320 6.33 -8.94 35.97
CA ASP A 320 6.73 -10.31 35.58
C ASP A 320 5.97 -10.86 34.34
N SER A 321 5.35 -10.04 33.54
CA SER A 321 4.47 -10.48 32.46
C SER A 321 5.09 -10.37 31.05
N CYS A 322 6.31 -10.85 30.89
CA CYS A 322 6.85 -11.17 29.58
C CYS A 322 6.41 -12.58 29.15
N SER A 323 5.13 -12.81 29.06
CA SER A 323 4.59 -14.12 28.66
C SER A 323 4.32 -14.24 27.16
N GLY A 324 4.80 -13.30 26.37
CA GLY A 324 4.68 -13.37 24.92
C GLY A 324 5.60 -14.45 24.34
N THR A 325 5.03 -15.49 23.76
CA THR A 325 5.76 -16.43 22.90
C THR A 325 5.36 -16.14 21.44
N ALA A 326 6.34 -15.98 20.58
CA ALA A 326 6.11 -15.97 19.15
C ALA A 326 6.11 -17.41 18.63
N PRO A 327 5.13 -17.84 17.84
CA PRO A 327 5.15 -19.18 17.23
C PRO A 327 6.29 -19.28 16.21
N ALA A 328 6.68 -20.52 15.91
CA ALA A 328 7.66 -20.77 14.86
C ALA A 328 7.23 -20.14 13.54
N GLN A 329 8.11 -19.36 12.93
CA GLN A 329 7.82 -18.61 11.71
C GLN A 329 7.46 -19.55 10.54
N PHE A 330 8.23 -20.64 10.41
CA PHE A 330 8.02 -21.63 9.35
C PHE A 330 6.69 -22.39 9.52
N ALA A 331 6.34 -22.76 10.75
CA ALA A 331 5.05 -23.39 11.05
C ALA A 331 3.88 -22.45 10.74
N SER A 332 4.01 -21.15 11.07
CA SER A 332 3.00 -20.12 10.76
C SER A 332 2.83 -19.93 9.26
N TRP A 333 3.94 -19.95 8.50
CA TRP A 333 3.89 -19.88 7.04
C TRP A 333 3.24 -21.14 6.43
N ILE A 334 3.59 -22.34 6.91
CA ILE A 334 2.97 -23.60 6.45
C ILE A 334 1.47 -23.58 6.76
N ALA A 335 1.07 -23.14 7.94
CA ALA A 335 -0.33 -23.05 8.33
C ALA A 335 -1.15 -22.09 7.44
N ALA A 336 -0.53 -21.03 6.92
CA ALA A 336 -1.18 -20.11 5.99
C ALA A 336 -1.34 -20.68 4.56
N ARG A 337 -0.51 -21.65 4.15
CA ARG A 337 -0.56 -22.25 2.80
C ARG A 337 -1.79 -23.08 2.48
N PRO A 338 -2.32 -23.92 3.38
CA PRO A 338 -3.51 -24.73 3.08
C PRO A 338 -4.72 -23.90 2.69
N THR A 339 -4.91 -22.76 3.34
CA THR A 339 -6.02 -21.85 3.04
C THR A 339 -5.96 -21.33 1.60
N LEU A 340 -4.74 -21.06 1.10
CA LEU A 340 -4.53 -20.67 -0.30
C LEU A 340 -4.69 -21.82 -1.27
N LEU A 341 -4.21 -23.04 -0.92
CA LEU A 341 -4.38 -24.24 -1.73
C LEU A 341 -5.83 -24.70 -1.78
N GLU A 342 -6.57 -24.55 -0.68
CA GLU A 342 -7.97 -24.88 -0.61
C GLU A 342 -8.81 -23.89 -1.40
N ALA A 343 -8.52 -22.60 -1.32
CA ALA A 343 -9.09 -21.58 -2.17
C ALA A 343 -8.82 -21.87 -3.66
N ALA A 344 -7.59 -22.26 -4.01
CA ALA A 344 -7.25 -22.63 -5.39
C ALA A 344 -7.98 -23.90 -5.87
N ARG A 345 -8.20 -24.90 -5.00
CA ARG A 345 -8.94 -26.14 -5.33
C ARG A 345 -10.44 -25.94 -5.49
N THR A 346 -11.02 -24.99 -4.79
CA THR A 346 -12.45 -24.65 -4.94
C THR A 346 -12.73 -23.81 -6.17
N MET A 347 -11.68 -23.35 -6.86
CA MET A 347 -11.74 -22.54 -8.08
C MET A 347 -11.49 -23.34 -9.38
N THR A 348 -11.16 -24.61 -9.28
CA THR A 348 -11.08 -25.57 -10.41
C THR A 348 -12.33 -26.41 -10.50
#